data_fc5f84dfcf92a5f199b7c1b198614d70
#
_entry.id   fc5f84dfcf92a5f199b7c1b198614d70
#
_cell.length_a   1.000
_cell.length_b   1.000
_cell.length_c   1.000
_cell.angle_alpha   90.00
_cell.angle_beta   90.00
_cell.angle_gamma   90.00
#
_symmetry.space_group_name_H-M   'P 1'
#
loop_
_entity.id
_entity.type
_entity.pdbx_description
1 polymer ?
#
loop_
_entity_poly.entity_id
_entity_poly.type
_entity_poly.pdbx_seq_one_letter_code
_entity_poly.pdbx_strand_id
1 'polypeptide(L)'
;MKSQEDPQEITTGLVATQDLPENHVFLIADPGLEEIVKNELQACLQKNSCNNPNIVTRPLGFDGQLWVKTPKGFPLHATAVKLRSIHHALIPIHYFDLPTENALAHIENEVGKLSLPLLNTVNSFRVTTQRTGKHNFKSNDVERRAGAALWRKYGTSVDLKNHDVDIHVNIFEHICLVGIPLHKKPLSNRYRKQFQPRIALKASIAHALLAFGKIDPTATSTVLDPFCGSGTILFEAAHYSSKLSLYGSDIDPHVVKGAQMNAEDLNLTNKIQFIQGDARELNTVFPQQRFNHIVTNPPYGLRFGQHLNFERFYIRILQQFWYRLTPDATVVLIALKWEKLSAALRLTGLYKILEKQRVDMGNVKPHIVSLRRIQKETE
;
A
#
# COMPACT_ATOMS: atom_id res chain seq x y z
N MET A 1 4.88 28.37 -14.93
CA MET A 1 5.46 27.25 -15.69
C MET A 1 6.51 26.61 -14.80
N LYS A 2 6.19 25.53 -14.10
CA LYS A 2 7.16 24.70 -13.36
C LYS A 2 7.78 23.76 -14.40
N SER A 3 9.08 23.88 -14.60
CA SER A 3 9.87 22.98 -15.44
C SER A 3 9.63 21.54 -14.98
N GLN A 4 9.04 20.73 -15.85
CA GLN A 4 9.11 19.27 -15.74
C GLN A 4 10.58 18.91 -15.93
N GLU A 5 11.26 18.52 -14.86
CA GLU A 5 12.59 17.92 -14.96
C GLU A 5 12.48 16.63 -15.77
N ASP A 6 13.27 16.54 -16.81
CA ASP A 6 13.29 15.43 -17.77
C ASP A 6 13.66 14.13 -17.02
N PRO A 7 12.90 13.06 -17.16
CA PRO A 7 13.25 11.75 -16.58
C PRO A 7 14.66 11.26 -16.96
N GLN A 8 15.23 11.77 -18.04
CA GLN A 8 16.58 11.43 -18.50
C GLN A 8 17.68 11.87 -17.54
N GLU A 9 17.52 12.95 -16.74
CA GLU A 9 18.56 13.39 -15.79
C GLU A 9 18.78 12.43 -14.61
N ILE A 10 17.76 11.63 -14.24
CA ILE A 10 17.89 10.64 -13.16
C ILE A 10 18.64 9.39 -13.67
N THR A 11 18.59 9.14 -14.97
CA THR A 11 19.10 7.92 -15.58
C THR A 11 20.59 7.97 -15.95
N THR A 12 21.14 9.14 -16.18
CA THR A 12 22.57 9.31 -16.53
C THR A 12 23.54 8.96 -15.40
N GLY A 13 23.06 8.78 -14.16
CA GLY A 13 23.87 8.37 -13.01
C GLY A 13 23.86 6.87 -12.68
N LEU A 14 23.08 6.06 -13.41
CA LEU A 14 22.92 4.61 -13.14
C LEU A 14 23.84 3.71 -13.98
N VAL A 15 24.74 4.29 -14.77
CA VAL A 15 25.69 3.51 -15.58
C VAL A 15 26.72 2.87 -14.66
N ALA A 16 26.66 1.54 -14.55
CA ALA A 16 27.71 0.62 -14.17
C ALA A 16 28.66 1.12 -13.06
N THR A 17 28.17 1.31 -11.85
CA THR A 17 29.06 1.42 -10.69
C THR A 17 29.25 0.04 -10.08
N GLN A 18 30.48 -0.32 -9.76
CA GLN A 18 30.84 -1.57 -9.06
C GLN A 18 30.18 -1.65 -7.68
N ASP A 19 29.74 -0.53 -7.12
CA ASP A 19 29.04 -0.41 -5.85
C ASP A 19 27.56 -0.05 -6.08
N LEU A 20 26.67 -0.72 -5.35
CA LEU A 20 25.24 -0.42 -5.35
C LEU A 20 25.00 1.01 -4.89
N PRO A 21 24.19 1.81 -5.60
CA PRO A 21 23.99 3.22 -5.26
C PRO A 21 23.21 3.38 -3.96
N GLU A 22 23.90 3.61 -2.85
CA GLU A 22 23.31 3.75 -1.50
C GLU A 22 22.32 4.91 -1.36
N ASN A 23 22.40 5.90 -2.26
CA ASN A 23 21.56 7.09 -2.24
C ASN A 23 20.41 7.07 -3.24
N HIS A 24 20.12 5.91 -3.86
CA HIS A 24 19.00 5.71 -4.76
C HIS A 24 18.08 4.59 -4.26
N VAL A 25 16.76 4.81 -4.37
CA VAL A 25 15.75 3.77 -4.09
C VAL A 25 14.61 3.91 -5.08
N PHE A 26 14.15 2.78 -5.60
CA PHE A 26 12.92 2.67 -6.36
C PHE A 26 11.83 2.06 -5.49
N LEU A 27 10.73 2.78 -5.32
CA LEU A 27 9.61 2.38 -4.47
C LEU A 27 8.44 1.90 -5.34
N ILE A 28 7.82 0.81 -4.94
CA ILE A 28 6.63 0.25 -5.59
C ILE A 28 5.48 0.25 -4.59
N ALA A 29 4.38 0.88 -4.98
CA ALA A 29 3.14 1.00 -4.21
C ALA A 29 1.93 0.54 -5.03
N ASP A 30 0.74 0.55 -4.44
CA ASP A 30 -0.50 0.40 -5.21
C ASP A 30 -0.71 1.66 -6.08
N PRO A 31 -0.99 1.50 -7.40
CA PRO A 31 -1.20 2.62 -8.31
C PRO A 31 -2.32 3.56 -7.82
N GLY A 32 -2.04 4.85 -7.83
CA GLY A 32 -2.91 5.90 -7.30
C GLY A 32 -2.57 6.34 -5.87
N LEU A 33 -1.54 5.75 -5.23
CA LEU A 33 -1.09 6.14 -3.89
C LEU A 33 0.21 6.97 -3.91
N GLU A 34 0.71 7.38 -5.07
CA GLU A 34 2.02 8.01 -5.23
C GLU A 34 2.18 9.25 -4.34
N GLU A 35 1.17 10.11 -4.25
CA GLU A 35 1.22 11.31 -3.41
C GLU A 35 1.21 10.98 -1.92
N ILE A 36 0.51 9.92 -1.50
CA ILE A 36 0.55 9.45 -0.10
C ILE A 36 1.95 8.94 0.23
N VAL A 37 2.53 8.12 -0.64
CA VAL A 37 3.91 7.61 -0.47
C VAL A 37 4.90 8.75 -0.41
N LYS A 38 4.77 9.73 -1.32
CA LYS A 38 5.63 10.92 -1.35
C LYS A 38 5.54 11.73 -0.07
N ASN A 39 4.32 11.98 0.43
CA ASN A 39 4.11 12.71 1.68
C ASN A 39 4.68 11.97 2.90
N GLU A 40 4.46 10.65 3.01
CA GLU A 40 5.04 9.82 4.05
C GLU A 40 6.58 9.88 4.00
N LEU A 41 7.15 9.69 2.82
CA LEU A 41 8.60 9.76 2.61
C LEU A 41 9.16 11.14 2.97
N GLN A 42 8.54 12.23 2.51
CA GLN A 42 8.96 13.60 2.82
C GLN A 42 8.97 13.85 4.33
N ALA A 43 7.95 13.41 5.05
CA ALA A 43 7.91 13.51 6.51
C ALA A 43 9.08 12.73 7.17
N CYS A 44 9.39 11.52 6.68
CA CYS A 44 10.53 10.74 7.16
C CYS A 44 11.88 11.41 6.85
N LEU A 45 12.03 11.98 5.66
CA LEU A 45 13.25 12.66 5.23
C LEU A 45 13.49 13.94 6.03
N GLN A 46 12.44 14.74 6.25
CA GLN A 46 12.49 15.97 7.07
C GLN A 46 12.85 15.66 8.51
N LYS A 47 12.23 14.63 9.11
CA LYS A 47 12.53 14.19 10.49
C LYS A 47 14.00 13.80 10.66
N ASN A 48 14.65 13.31 9.61
CA ASN A 48 16.06 12.92 9.61
C ASN A 48 16.98 13.99 9.00
N SER A 49 16.51 15.24 8.86
CA SER A 49 17.29 16.38 8.35
C SER A 49 17.89 16.14 6.96
N CYS A 50 17.18 15.44 6.07
CA CYS A 50 17.60 15.28 4.69
C CYS A 50 17.37 16.57 3.89
N ASN A 51 18.45 17.16 3.40
CA ASN A 51 18.39 18.36 2.54
C ASN A 51 18.32 17.95 1.07
N ASN A 52 17.45 18.65 0.31
CA ASN A 52 17.35 18.52 -1.14
C ASN A 52 17.17 17.07 -1.66
N PRO A 53 16.19 16.29 -1.17
CA PRO A 53 15.88 15.01 -1.78
C PRO A 53 15.22 15.23 -3.14
N ASN A 54 15.63 14.46 -4.15
CA ASN A 54 14.91 14.39 -5.42
C ASN A 54 13.94 13.22 -5.38
N ILE A 55 12.65 13.49 -5.52
CA ILE A 55 11.56 12.50 -5.50
C ILE A 55 10.75 12.65 -6.77
N VAL A 56 10.85 11.65 -7.64
CA VAL A 56 10.09 11.60 -8.89
C VAL A 56 8.99 10.57 -8.77
N THR A 57 7.75 10.99 -8.95
CA THR A 57 6.60 10.10 -9.07
C THR A 57 6.43 9.66 -10.51
N ARG A 58 6.08 8.41 -10.74
CA ARG A 58 5.91 7.80 -12.07
C ARG A 58 7.16 7.90 -12.95
N PRO A 59 8.36 7.56 -12.45
CA PRO A 59 9.62 7.80 -13.16
C PRO A 59 9.72 7.07 -14.50
N LEU A 60 9.00 5.95 -14.66
CA LEU A 60 8.94 5.18 -15.90
C LEU A 60 7.60 5.37 -16.64
N GLY A 61 6.82 6.42 -16.29
CA GLY A 61 5.52 6.71 -16.89
C GLY A 61 4.35 5.91 -16.34
N PHE A 62 4.55 5.01 -15.38
CA PHE A 62 3.51 4.15 -14.83
C PHE A 62 3.16 4.52 -13.39
N ASP A 63 1.88 4.33 -13.06
CA ASP A 63 1.37 4.54 -11.71
C ASP A 63 1.97 3.52 -10.70
N GLY A 64 2.00 3.90 -9.42
CA GLY A 64 2.50 3.05 -8.33
C GLY A 64 4.02 3.08 -8.15
N GLN A 65 4.72 4.01 -8.79
CA GLN A 65 6.17 4.07 -8.78
C GLN A 65 6.70 5.41 -8.28
N LEU A 66 7.77 5.37 -7.50
CA LEU A 66 8.56 6.55 -7.13
C LEU A 66 10.06 6.22 -7.25
N TRP A 67 10.82 7.17 -7.76
CA TRP A 67 12.28 7.14 -7.72
C TRP A 67 12.78 8.20 -6.76
N VAL A 68 13.63 7.80 -5.85
CA VAL A 68 14.14 8.67 -4.80
C VAL A 68 15.66 8.71 -4.86
N LYS A 69 16.20 9.93 -4.83
CA LYS A 69 17.63 10.18 -4.68
C LYS A 69 17.85 11.15 -3.53
N THR A 70 18.82 10.87 -2.69
CA THR A 70 19.23 11.74 -1.59
C THR A 70 20.71 12.10 -1.73
N PRO A 71 21.20 13.13 -1.00
CA PRO A 71 22.63 13.36 -0.88
C PRO A 71 23.38 12.11 -0.41
N LYS A 72 24.63 11.93 -0.85
CA LYS A 72 25.50 10.84 -0.38
C LYS A 72 25.66 10.89 1.15
N GLY A 73 25.69 9.71 1.77
CA GLY A 73 25.81 9.58 3.23
C GLY A 73 24.49 9.67 4.00
N PHE A 74 23.36 10.03 3.33
CA PHE A 74 22.06 9.93 3.96
C PHE A 74 21.59 8.45 3.98
N PRO A 75 21.07 7.93 5.12
CA PRO A 75 20.65 6.53 5.23
C PRO A 75 19.30 6.24 4.54
N LEU A 76 19.25 6.43 3.22
CA LEU A 76 18.02 6.33 2.42
C LEU A 76 17.43 4.92 2.50
N HIS A 77 18.25 3.88 2.40
CA HIS A 77 17.79 2.49 2.44
C HIS A 77 17.11 2.16 3.79
N ALA A 78 17.74 2.57 4.90
CA ALA A 78 17.16 2.39 6.24
C ALA A 78 15.88 3.22 6.45
N THR A 79 15.72 4.34 5.74
CA THR A 79 14.51 5.15 5.75
C THR A 79 13.40 4.51 4.91
N ALA A 80 13.74 4.04 3.70
CA ALA A 80 12.77 3.46 2.77
C ALA A 80 12.08 2.20 3.29
N VAL A 81 12.80 1.32 4.01
CA VAL A 81 12.21 0.09 4.59
C VAL A 81 11.24 0.36 5.75
N LYS A 82 11.19 1.59 6.27
CA LYS A 82 10.25 2.00 7.32
C LYS A 82 8.93 2.53 6.76
N LEU A 83 8.87 2.81 5.45
CA LEU A 83 7.65 3.28 4.80
C LEU A 83 6.55 2.21 4.88
N ARG A 84 5.34 2.66 5.15
CA ARG A 84 4.19 1.78 5.38
C ARG A 84 3.21 1.75 4.21
N SER A 85 3.25 2.74 3.33
CA SER A 85 2.38 2.86 2.15
C SER A 85 2.86 2.11 0.90
N ILE A 86 4.01 1.41 0.97
CA ILE A 86 4.63 0.73 -0.18
C ILE A 86 4.61 -0.80 -0.05
N HIS A 87 4.82 -1.47 -1.19
CA HIS A 87 5.04 -2.93 -1.26
C HIS A 87 6.51 -3.27 -1.22
N HIS A 88 7.30 -2.57 -2.05
CA HIS A 88 8.73 -2.85 -2.21
C HIS A 88 9.54 -1.56 -2.23
N ALA A 89 10.72 -1.64 -1.63
CA ALA A 89 11.81 -0.70 -1.78
C ALA A 89 12.99 -1.47 -2.42
N LEU A 90 13.43 -1.04 -3.59
CA LEU A 90 14.47 -1.70 -4.36
C LEU A 90 15.67 -0.78 -4.53
N ILE A 91 16.87 -1.33 -4.48
CA ILE A 91 18.06 -0.69 -5.05
C ILE A 91 17.96 -0.88 -6.56
N PRO A 92 17.74 0.16 -7.36
CA PRO A 92 17.63 0.01 -8.81
C PRO A 92 19.01 -0.26 -9.40
N ILE A 93 19.12 -1.30 -10.25
CA ILE A 93 20.36 -1.69 -10.91
C ILE A 93 20.37 -1.26 -12.37
N HIS A 94 19.30 -1.61 -13.08
CA HIS A 94 19.17 -1.35 -14.51
C HIS A 94 17.72 -1.36 -14.94
N TYR A 95 17.38 -0.59 -15.97
CA TYR A 95 16.11 -0.72 -16.64
C TYR A 95 16.31 -0.61 -18.15
N PHE A 96 15.40 -1.23 -18.91
CA PHE A 96 15.47 -1.29 -20.36
C PHE A 96 14.08 -1.51 -20.97
N ASP A 97 13.93 -1.12 -22.23
CA ASP A 97 12.71 -1.35 -22.98
C ASP A 97 12.59 -2.80 -23.41
N LEU A 98 11.38 -3.36 -23.33
CA LEU A 98 11.08 -4.69 -23.80
C LEU A 98 10.55 -4.63 -25.24
N PRO A 99 11.19 -5.34 -26.19
CA PRO A 99 10.65 -5.50 -27.52
C PRO A 99 9.36 -6.34 -27.50
N THR A 100 8.49 -6.09 -28.46
CA THR A 100 7.24 -6.85 -28.61
C THR A 100 7.51 -8.32 -28.97
N GLU A 101 8.56 -8.57 -29.74
CA GLU A 101 9.01 -9.90 -30.13
C GLU A 101 10.28 -10.31 -29.37
N ASN A 102 10.42 -11.58 -29.08
CA ASN A 102 11.59 -12.14 -28.40
C ASN A 102 11.93 -11.52 -27.03
N ALA A 103 10.93 -10.94 -26.34
CA ALA A 103 11.12 -10.26 -25.05
C ALA A 103 11.86 -11.11 -24.01
N LEU A 104 11.58 -12.42 -23.90
CA LEU A 104 12.29 -13.31 -22.96
C LEU A 104 13.77 -13.48 -23.30
N ALA A 105 14.13 -13.58 -24.58
CA ALA A 105 15.53 -13.66 -25.00
C ALA A 105 16.25 -12.32 -24.76
N HIS A 106 15.55 -11.21 -24.96
CA HIS A 106 16.06 -9.88 -24.67
C HIS A 106 16.33 -9.69 -23.17
N ILE A 107 15.37 -10.09 -22.28
CA ILE A 107 15.54 -10.07 -20.83
C ILE A 107 16.78 -10.92 -20.43
N GLU A 108 16.90 -12.14 -20.95
CA GLU A 108 18.03 -13.03 -20.67
C GLU A 108 19.36 -12.38 -21.03
N ASN A 109 19.44 -11.73 -22.20
CA ASN A 109 20.63 -11.04 -22.68
C ASN A 109 20.98 -9.83 -21.82
N GLU A 110 20.01 -8.94 -21.54
CA GLU A 110 20.22 -7.73 -20.75
C GLU A 110 20.62 -8.06 -19.30
N VAL A 111 19.92 -9.02 -18.66
CA VAL A 111 20.25 -9.48 -17.31
C VAL A 111 21.64 -10.15 -17.28
N GLY A 112 22.01 -10.90 -18.31
CA GLY A 112 23.33 -11.53 -18.43
C GLY A 112 24.49 -10.53 -18.54
N LYS A 113 24.25 -9.32 -19.03
CA LYS A 113 25.25 -8.25 -19.12
C LYS A 113 25.53 -7.58 -17.76
N LEU A 114 24.58 -7.64 -16.82
CA LEU A 114 24.67 -6.92 -15.55
C LEU A 114 25.89 -7.31 -14.72
N SER A 115 26.57 -6.34 -14.14
CA SER A 115 27.58 -6.57 -13.12
C SER A 115 26.92 -6.58 -11.75
N LEU A 116 26.90 -7.74 -11.10
CA LEU A 116 26.35 -7.98 -9.78
C LEU A 116 27.39 -8.70 -8.90
N PRO A 117 28.45 -8.00 -8.45
CA PRO A 117 29.55 -8.60 -7.66
C PRO A 117 29.05 -9.30 -6.40
N LEU A 118 27.92 -8.84 -5.85
CA LEU A 118 27.21 -9.45 -4.72
C LEU A 118 27.00 -10.96 -4.92
N LEU A 119 26.71 -11.41 -6.14
CA LEU A 119 26.48 -12.84 -6.43
C LEU A 119 27.73 -13.70 -6.27
N ASN A 120 28.93 -13.12 -6.26
CA ASN A 120 30.17 -13.85 -5.95
C ASN A 120 30.40 -14.03 -4.44
N THR A 121 29.64 -13.34 -3.59
CA THR A 121 29.82 -13.32 -2.12
C THR A 121 28.75 -14.09 -1.36
N VAL A 122 27.74 -14.61 -2.06
CA VAL A 122 26.60 -15.35 -1.47
C VAL A 122 26.56 -16.78 -2.00
N ASN A 123 25.92 -17.69 -1.25
CA ASN A 123 25.82 -19.09 -1.63
C ASN A 123 24.67 -19.33 -2.62
N SER A 124 23.60 -18.54 -2.51
CA SER A 124 22.41 -18.75 -3.31
C SER A 124 21.65 -17.47 -3.62
N PHE A 125 20.93 -17.50 -4.75
CA PHE A 125 20.04 -16.43 -5.13
C PHE A 125 18.72 -16.95 -5.69
N ARG A 126 17.75 -16.04 -5.80
CA ARG A 126 16.49 -16.23 -6.48
C ARG A 126 16.22 -15.05 -7.40
N VAL A 127 15.48 -15.28 -8.47
CA VAL A 127 14.87 -14.22 -9.26
C VAL A 127 13.37 -14.20 -8.96
N THR A 128 12.83 -13.02 -8.70
CA THR A 128 11.39 -12.78 -8.48
C THR A 128 10.88 -11.78 -9.50
N THR A 129 9.72 -12.07 -10.11
CA THR A 129 9.14 -11.21 -11.15
C THR A 129 7.73 -10.78 -10.81
N GLN A 130 7.49 -9.48 -10.85
CA GLN A 130 6.16 -8.90 -10.90
C GLN A 130 5.92 -8.29 -12.27
N ARG A 131 4.70 -8.47 -12.81
CA ARG A 131 4.35 -7.97 -14.14
C ARG A 131 3.07 -7.16 -14.09
N THR A 132 3.09 -6.01 -14.73
CA THR A 132 1.92 -5.20 -15.07
C THR A 132 1.83 -5.12 -16.58
N GLY A 133 0.64 -5.28 -17.14
CA GLY A 133 0.42 -5.27 -18.59
C GLY A 133 0.12 -6.66 -19.18
N LYS A 134 -0.08 -6.66 -20.51
CA LYS A 134 -0.40 -7.87 -21.27
C LYS A 134 0.85 -8.37 -21.99
N HIS A 135 1.29 -9.58 -21.67
CA HIS A 135 2.47 -10.21 -22.28
C HIS A 135 2.14 -11.64 -22.69
N ASN A 136 2.78 -12.13 -23.72
CA ASN A 136 2.67 -13.51 -24.22
C ASN A 136 3.50 -14.54 -23.42
N PHE A 137 4.06 -14.14 -22.28
CA PHE A 137 4.84 -14.97 -21.36
C PHE A 137 4.37 -14.78 -19.91
N LYS A 138 4.77 -15.69 -19.02
CA LYS A 138 4.44 -15.68 -17.59
C LYS A 138 5.64 -15.18 -16.76
N SER A 139 5.38 -14.76 -15.50
CA SER A 139 6.45 -14.36 -14.58
C SER A 139 7.51 -15.45 -14.38
N ASN A 140 7.09 -16.72 -14.25
CA ASN A 140 8.00 -17.85 -14.12
C ASN A 140 8.92 -18.05 -15.35
N ASP A 141 8.52 -17.63 -16.53
CA ASP A 141 9.37 -17.69 -17.73
C ASP A 141 10.50 -16.66 -17.63
N VAL A 142 10.18 -15.47 -17.12
CA VAL A 142 11.17 -14.41 -16.85
C VAL A 142 12.15 -14.86 -15.76
N GLU A 143 11.64 -15.37 -14.63
CA GLU A 143 12.45 -15.87 -13.51
C GLU A 143 13.44 -16.94 -13.97
N ARG A 144 12.96 -17.88 -14.77
CA ARG A 144 13.82 -18.96 -15.33
C ARG A 144 14.89 -18.42 -16.27
N ARG A 145 14.55 -17.50 -17.20
CA ARG A 145 15.49 -16.96 -18.18
C ARG A 145 16.54 -16.06 -17.51
N ALA A 146 16.10 -15.12 -16.69
CA ALA A 146 16.99 -14.24 -15.96
C ALA A 146 17.87 -15.01 -14.95
N GLY A 147 17.28 -15.98 -14.23
CA GLY A 147 18.04 -16.85 -13.32
C GLY A 147 19.11 -17.67 -14.03
N ALA A 148 18.81 -18.25 -15.20
CA ALA A 148 19.77 -18.99 -16.00
C ALA A 148 20.91 -18.09 -16.51
N ALA A 149 20.63 -16.84 -16.90
CA ALA A 149 21.64 -15.89 -17.32
C ALA A 149 22.63 -15.56 -16.19
N LEU A 150 22.11 -15.28 -14.99
CA LEU A 150 22.93 -14.99 -13.81
C LEU A 150 23.72 -16.23 -13.35
N TRP A 151 23.09 -17.40 -13.34
CA TRP A 151 23.76 -18.65 -12.99
C TRP A 151 24.95 -18.94 -13.94
N ARG A 152 24.76 -18.80 -15.24
CA ARG A 152 25.86 -18.99 -16.22
C ARG A 152 27.03 -18.04 -15.99
N LYS A 153 26.74 -16.81 -15.56
CA LYS A 153 27.76 -15.78 -15.36
C LYS A 153 28.51 -15.92 -14.04
N TYR A 154 27.80 -16.23 -12.95
CA TYR A 154 28.38 -16.20 -11.60
C TYR A 154 28.59 -17.58 -10.98
N GLY A 155 27.97 -18.63 -11.50
CA GLY A 155 28.02 -19.97 -10.91
C GLY A 155 27.28 -20.14 -9.59
N THR A 156 26.70 -19.07 -9.05
CA THR A 156 25.97 -19.04 -7.76
C THR A 156 24.72 -19.90 -7.84
N SER A 157 24.45 -20.72 -6.83
CA SER A 157 23.31 -21.64 -6.81
C SER A 157 21.96 -20.91 -6.77
N VAL A 158 20.95 -21.49 -7.43
CA VAL A 158 19.57 -21.00 -7.36
C VAL A 158 18.81 -21.73 -6.26
N ASP A 159 18.30 -21.01 -5.25
CA ASP A 159 17.41 -21.56 -4.22
C ASP A 159 16.12 -20.75 -4.14
N LEU A 160 14.99 -21.37 -4.48
CA LEU A 160 13.69 -20.70 -4.51
C LEU A 160 13.07 -20.46 -3.12
N LYS A 161 13.59 -21.13 -2.07
CA LYS A 161 13.02 -21.08 -0.71
C LYS A 161 13.91 -20.35 0.29
N ASN A 162 15.21 -20.72 0.32
CA ASN A 162 16.15 -20.28 1.35
C ASN A 162 17.34 -19.53 0.73
N HIS A 163 17.09 -18.67 -0.24
CA HIS A 163 18.11 -17.86 -0.90
C HIS A 163 18.68 -16.77 0.02
N ASP A 164 19.94 -16.45 -0.22
CA ASP A 164 20.62 -15.35 0.48
C ASP A 164 20.22 -14.00 -0.11
N VAL A 165 20.06 -13.93 -1.46
CA VAL A 165 19.72 -12.71 -2.21
C VAL A 165 18.55 -12.96 -3.15
N ASP A 166 17.62 -12.01 -3.21
CA ASP A 166 16.55 -11.95 -4.22
C ASP A 166 16.89 -10.88 -5.26
N ILE A 167 16.76 -11.21 -6.53
CA ILE A 167 16.92 -10.28 -7.65
C ILE A 167 15.53 -10.06 -8.25
N HIS A 168 15.02 -8.85 -8.16
CA HIS A 168 13.74 -8.50 -8.76
C HIS A 168 13.92 -8.10 -10.22
N VAL A 169 13.17 -8.75 -11.11
CA VAL A 169 13.06 -8.42 -12.54
C VAL A 169 11.60 -8.05 -12.79
N ASN A 170 11.27 -6.78 -12.57
CA ASN A 170 9.89 -6.28 -12.64
C ASN A 170 9.58 -5.72 -14.03
N ILE A 171 8.39 -6.02 -14.54
CA ILE A 171 7.95 -5.60 -15.86
C ILE A 171 6.73 -4.68 -15.73
N PHE A 172 6.86 -3.50 -16.27
CA PHE A 172 5.83 -2.46 -16.34
C PHE A 172 5.51 -2.19 -17.80
N GLU A 173 4.44 -2.82 -18.33
CA GLU A 173 4.08 -2.77 -19.74
C GLU A 173 5.29 -3.15 -20.63
N HIS A 174 5.95 -2.17 -21.23
CA HIS A 174 7.08 -2.35 -22.13
C HIS A 174 8.45 -2.02 -21.49
N ILE A 175 8.52 -1.82 -20.18
CA ILE A 175 9.78 -1.53 -19.48
C ILE A 175 10.08 -2.63 -18.47
N CYS A 176 11.32 -3.09 -18.44
CA CYS A 176 11.86 -4.01 -17.45
C CYS A 176 12.81 -3.27 -16.50
N LEU A 177 12.58 -3.40 -15.19
CA LEU A 177 13.45 -2.87 -14.14
C LEU A 177 14.06 -4.03 -13.36
N VAL A 178 15.38 -4.04 -13.28
CA VAL A 178 16.13 -4.96 -12.42
C VAL A 178 16.58 -4.24 -11.17
N GLY A 179 16.36 -4.85 -10.00
CA GLY A 179 16.73 -4.26 -8.71
C GLY A 179 16.88 -5.30 -7.61
N ILE A 180 17.47 -4.89 -6.51
CA ILE A 180 17.65 -5.72 -5.31
C ILE A 180 16.74 -5.19 -4.22
N PRO A 181 15.81 -6.02 -3.68
CA PRO A 181 14.92 -5.57 -2.61
C PRO A 181 15.69 -5.33 -1.30
N LEU A 182 15.35 -4.25 -0.62
CA LEU A 182 15.88 -3.90 0.69
C LEU A 182 15.28 -4.73 1.85
N HIS A 183 14.39 -5.67 1.53
CA HIS A 183 13.63 -6.47 2.50
C HIS A 183 13.34 -7.87 1.94
N LYS A 184 13.28 -8.87 2.82
CA LYS A 184 13.02 -10.27 2.43
C LYS A 184 11.57 -10.59 2.07
N LYS A 185 10.60 -9.80 2.56
CA LYS A 185 9.17 -9.99 2.32
C LYS A 185 8.52 -8.67 1.94
N PRO A 186 7.48 -8.64 1.09
CA PRO A 186 6.78 -7.40 0.78
C PRO A 186 6.42 -6.61 2.03
N LEU A 187 6.74 -5.32 2.07
CA LEU A 187 6.47 -4.44 3.21
C LEU A 187 4.97 -4.31 3.51
N SER A 188 4.12 -4.52 2.50
CA SER A 188 2.66 -4.58 2.66
C SER A 188 2.18 -5.86 3.38
N ASN A 189 3.03 -6.89 3.52
CA ASN A 189 2.71 -8.15 4.20
C ASN A 189 3.41 -8.24 5.57
N ARG A 190 3.34 -7.15 6.35
CA ARG A 190 4.07 -7.00 7.62
C ARG A 190 3.42 -7.69 8.81
N TYR A 191 2.12 -8.01 8.73
CA TYR A 191 1.40 -8.68 9.80
C TYR A 191 1.33 -10.18 9.57
N ARG A 192 1.89 -10.96 10.48
CA ARG A 192 1.60 -12.39 10.58
C ARG A 192 0.25 -12.53 11.26
N LYS A 193 -0.73 -13.12 10.56
CA LYS A 193 -2.09 -13.31 11.04
C LYS A 193 -2.41 -14.78 11.13
N GLN A 194 -2.95 -15.22 12.27
CA GLN A 194 -3.53 -16.56 12.42
C GLN A 194 -4.85 -16.67 11.66
N PHE A 195 -5.68 -15.62 11.76
CA PHE A 195 -6.92 -15.51 11.03
C PHE A 195 -6.74 -14.56 9.84
N GLN A 196 -6.89 -15.11 8.64
CA GLN A 196 -6.84 -14.30 7.40
C GLN A 196 -8.01 -14.71 6.51
N PRO A 197 -9.04 -13.88 6.36
CA PRO A 197 -10.09 -14.10 5.38
C PRO A 197 -9.50 -14.11 3.97
N ARG A 198 -10.18 -14.81 3.05
CA ARG A 198 -9.72 -14.95 1.64
C ARG A 198 -9.44 -13.62 0.94
N ILE A 199 -10.04 -12.54 1.41
CA ILE A 199 -9.82 -11.18 0.93
C ILE A 199 -9.50 -10.32 2.16
N ALA A 200 -8.21 -10.18 2.47
CA ALA A 200 -7.74 -9.26 3.49
C ALA A 200 -7.19 -8.00 2.83
N LEU A 201 -7.47 -6.85 3.44
CA LEU A 201 -6.90 -5.58 3.00
C LEU A 201 -5.38 -5.62 3.21
N LYS A 202 -4.61 -5.13 2.22
CA LYS A 202 -3.16 -4.96 2.36
C LYS A 202 -2.86 -3.89 3.40
N ALA A 203 -1.79 -4.09 4.17
CA ALA A 203 -1.38 -3.11 5.19
C ALA A 203 -0.99 -1.75 4.58
N SER A 204 -0.43 -1.72 3.36
CA SER A 204 -0.14 -0.49 2.62
C SER A 204 -1.40 0.34 2.33
N ILE A 205 -2.48 -0.30 1.91
CA ILE A 205 -3.77 0.37 1.68
C ILE A 205 -4.37 0.84 3.02
N ALA A 206 -4.31 0.02 4.07
CA ALA A 206 -4.81 0.41 5.39
C ALA A 206 -4.09 1.65 5.93
N HIS A 207 -2.76 1.71 5.79
CA HIS A 207 -1.97 2.90 6.12
C HIS A 207 -2.38 4.12 5.26
N ALA A 208 -2.57 3.91 3.96
CA ALA A 208 -3.01 4.98 3.06
C ALA A 208 -4.36 5.56 3.46
N LEU A 209 -5.32 4.74 3.95
CA LEU A 209 -6.60 5.23 4.45
C LEU A 209 -6.43 6.18 5.65
N LEU A 210 -5.55 5.87 6.59
CA LEU A 210 -5.27 6.72 7.75
C LEU A 210 -4.65 8.06 7.31
N ALA A 211 -3.67 8.01 6.42
CA ALA A 211 -3.03 9.19 5.86
C ALA A 211 -4.02 10.05 5.05
N PHE A 212 -4.88 9.41 4.25
CA PHE A 212 -5.93 10.07 3.46
C PHE A 212 -6.97 10.77 4.34
N GLY A 213 -7.21 10.22 5.55
CA GLY A 213 -8.06 10.83 6.58
C GLY A 213 -7.43 12.03 7.26
N LYS A 214 -6.16 12.32 7.02
CA LYS A 214 -5.38 13.38 7.68
C LYS A 214 -5.51 13.33 9.20
N ILE A 215 -5.47 12.10 9.75
CA ILE A 215 -5.51 11.88 11.19
C ILE A 215 -4.23 12.44 11.80
N ASP A 216 -4.38 13.34 12.78
CA ASP A 216 -3.22 13.88 13.48
C ASP A 216 -2.65 12.84 14.46
N PRO A 217 -1.43 12.32 14.23
CA PRO A 217 -0.84 11.31 15.10
C PRO A 217 -0.43 11.87 16.48
N THR A 218 -0.47 13.18 16.66
CA THR A 218 -0.10 13.84 17.91
C THR A 218 -1.31 14.13 18.80
N ALA A 219 -2.52 14.12 18.24
CA ALA A 219 -3.77 14.39 18.96
C ALA A 219 -4.38 13.10 19.51
N THR A 220 -4.98 13.19 20.70
CA THR A 220 -5.82 12.10 21.23
C THR A 220 -7.14 12.08 20.47
N SER A 221 -7.46 10.96 19.85
CA SER A 221 -8.70 10.78 19.10
C SER A 221 -9.16 9.32 19.07
N THR A 222 -10.43 9.14 18.70
CA THR A 222 -11.07 7.82 18.61
C THR A 222 -11.28 7.43 17.14
N VAL A 223 -10.88 6.21 16.79
CA VAL A 223 -11.03 5.64 15.44
C VAL A 223 -11.91 4.41 15.49
N LEU A 224 -12.91 4.35 14.61
CA LEU A 224 -13.77 3.16 14.42
C LEU A 224 -13.56 2.58 13.02
N ASP A 225 -13.41 1.25 12.95
CA ASP A 225 -13.61 0.47 11.72
C ASP A 225 -14.84 -0.44 11.90
N PRO A 226 -16.01 -0.05 11.37
CA PRO A 226 -17.25 -0.82 11.52
C PRO A 226 -17.40 -2.00 10.55
N PHE A 227 -16.37 -2.29 9.76
CA PHE A 227 -16.23 -3.48 8.91
C PHE A 227 -14.82 -4.04 9.08
N CYS A 228 -14.41 -4.29 10.35
CA CYS A 228 -13.01 -4.45 10.71
C CYS A 228 -12.34 -5.71 10.10
N GLY A 229 -13.11 -6.69 9.68
CA GLY A 229 -12.56 -7.90 9.09
C GLY A 229 -11.47 -8.53 9.99
N SER A 230 -10.28 -8.77 9.43
CA SER A 230 -9.13 -9.30 10.20
C SER A 230 -8.39 -8.27 11.06
N GLY A 231 -8.86 -7.02 11.15
CA GLY A 231 -8.31 -5.97 12.00
C GLY A 231 -7.21 -5.10 11.35
N THR A 232 -6.92 -5.24 10.05
CA THR A 232 -5.74 -4.61 9.41
C THR A 232 -5.69 -3.09 9.56
N ILE A 233 -6.81 -2.38 9.38
CA ILE A 233 -6.87 -0.91 9.51
C ILE A 233 -6.53 -0.51 10.95
N LEU A 234 -7.09 -1.21 11.94
CA LEU A 234 -6.85 -0.92 13.34
C LEU A 234 -5.42 -1.27 13.79
N PHE A 235 -4.81 -2.30 13.22
CA PHE A 235 -3.39 -2.60 13.46
C PHE A 235 -2.49 -1.51 12.90
N GLU A 236 -2.79 -0.99 11.70
CA GLU A 236 -2.09 0.17 11.16
C GLU A 236 -2.30 1.40 12.04
N ALA A 237 -3.53 1.66 12.49
CA ALA A 237 -3.84 2.78 13.37
C ALA A 237 -3.08 2.70 14.71
N ALA A 238 -2.96 1.51 15.30
CA ALA A 238 -2.19 1.29 16.53
C ALA A 238 -0.69 1.60 16.39
N HIS A 239 -0.13 1.37 15.18
CA HIS A 239 1.25 1.73 14.86
C HIS A 239 1.40 3.19 14.38
N TYR A 240 0.33 3.77 13.84
CA TYR A 240 0.31 5.15 13.38
C TYR A 240 0.45 6.12 14.54
N SER A 241 -0.29 5.89 15.64
CA SER A 241 -0.18 6.69 16.86
C SER A 241 -0.61 5.91 18.10
N SER A 242 0.17 6.07 19.18
CA SER A 242 -0.17 5.54 20.51
C SER A 242 -1.32 6.32 21.20
N LYS A 243 -1.67 7.50 20.69
CA LYS A 243 -2.73 8.37 21.23
C LYS A 243 -4.13 8.04 20.72
N LEU A 244 -4.25 7.11 19.79
CA LEU A 244 -5.54 6.70 19.25
C LEU A 244 -6.19 5.65 20.15
N SER A 245 -7.48 5.84 20.46
CA SER A 245 -8.36 4.82 21.02
C SER A 245 -9.08 4.13 19.88
N LEU A 246 -8.94 2.81 19.78
CA LEU A 246 -9.29 2.04 18.59
C LEU A 246 -10.45 1.09 18.85
N TYR A 247 -11.43 1.13 17.95
CA TYR A 247 -12.64 0.32 18.01
C TYR A 247 -12.88 -0.36 16.67
N GLY A 248 -13.23 -1.66 16.73
CA GLY A 248 -13.60 -2.44 15.57
C GLY A 248 -14.92 -3.15 15.76
N SER A 249 -15.74 -3.20 14.70
CA SER A 249 -16.89 -4.11 14.72
C SER A 249 -17.01 -4.84 13.38
N ASP A 250 -17.59 -6.03 13.44
CA ASP A 250 -18.00 -6.81 12.27
C ASP A 250 -19.28 -7.53 12.61
N ILE A 251 -20.14 -7.78 11.62
CA ILE A 251 -21.40 -8.48 11.81
C ILE A 251 -21.19 -9.95 12.12
N ASP A 252 -20.09 -10.54 11.61
CA ASP A 252 -19.77 -11.94 11.79
C ASP A 252 -18.94 -12.15 13.08
N PRO A 253 -19.47 -12.89 14.08
CA PRO A 253 -18.76 -13.15 15.33
C PRO A 253 -17.47 -13.95 15.14
N HIS A 254 -17.38 -14.80 14.10
CA HIS A 254 -16.15 -15.53 13.79
C HIS A 254 -15.05 -14.60 13.30
N VAL A 255 -15.42 -13.59 12.52
CA VAL A 255 -14.49 -12.56 12.05
C VAL A 255 -13.98 -11.72 13.21
N VAL A 256 -14.87 -11.30 14.13
CA VAL A 256 -14.51 -10.57 15.35
C VAL A 256 -13.52 -11.35 16.19
N LYS A 257 -13.82 -12.65 16.45
CA LYS A 257 -12.91 -13.54 17.19
C LYS A 257 -11.55 -13.67 16.49
N GLY A 258 -11.56 -13.81 15.16
CA GLY A 258 -10.33 -13.87 14.37
C GLY A 258 -9.50 -12.58 14.44
N ALA A 259 -10.15 -11.40 14.46
CA ALA A 259 -9.48 -10.13 14.64
C ALA A 259 -8.86 -9.99 16.04
N GLN A 260 -9.55 -10.48 17.08
CA GLN A 260 -9.04 -10.54 18.47
C GLN A 260 -7.80 -11.43 18.58
N MET A 261 -7.83 -12.63 17.99
CA MET A 261 -6.66 -13.53 17.94
C MET A 261 -5.47 -12.88 17.23
N ASN A 262 -5.70 -12.18 16.11
CA ASN A 262 -4.65 -11.46 15.43
C ASN A 262 -4.09 -10.30 16.28
N ALA A 263 -4.94 -9.59 17.02
CA ALA A 263 -4.51 -8.52 17.93
C ALA A 263 -3.68 -9.06 19.09
N GLU A 264 -4.02 -10.25 19.60
CA GLU A 264 -3.26 -10.95 20.64
C GLU A 264 -1.84 -11.29 20.16
N ASP A 265 -1.71 -11.90 18.96
CA ASP A 265 -0.41 -12.20 18.35
C ASP A 265 0.47 -10.95 18.13
N LEU A 266 -0.15 -9.80 17.92
CA LEU A 266 0.53 -8.54 17.72
C LEU A 266 0.74 -7.71 19.01
N ASN A 267 0.35 -8.25 20.19
CA ASN A 267 0.36 -7.56 21.47
C ASN A 267 -0.46 -6.25 21.47
N LEU A 268 -1.58 -6.23 20.76
CA LEU A 268 -2.48 -5.08 20.60
C LEU A 268 -3.82 -5.24 21.34
N THR A 269 -4.03 -6.30 22.12
CA THR A 269 -5.30 -6.61 22.81
C THR A 269 -5.78 -5.46 23.69
N ASN A 270 -4.88 -4.79 24.39
CA ASN A 270 -5.22 -3.67 25.28
C ASN A 270 -5.39 -2.34 24.56
N LYS A 271 -5.13 -2.28 23.24
CA LYS A 271 -5.21 -1.07 22.43
C LYS A 271 -6.44 -1.01 21.53
N ILE A 272 -7.05 -2.15 21.24
CA ILE A 272 -8.15 -2.26 20.29
C ILE A 272 -9.32 -2.98 20.94
N GLN A 273 -10.47 -2.33 20.96
CA GLN A 273 -11.71 -2.95 21.40
C GLN A 273 -12.48 -3.49 20.19
N PHE A 274 -12.71 -4.81 20.16
CA PHE A 274 -13.51 -5.46 19.13
C PHE A 274 -14.88 -5.89 19.68
N ILE A 275 -15.95 -5.56 18.94
CA ILE A 275 -17.35 -5.84 19.32
C ILE A 275 -18.05 -6.45 18.10
N GLN A 276 -18.85 -7.50 18.33
CA GLN A 276 -19.78 -7.95 17.29
C GLN A 276 -20.87 -6.90 17.08
N GLY A 277 -21.12 -6.50 15.83
CA GLY A 277 -22.16 -5.54 15.53
C GLY A 277 -22.34 -5.24 14.05
N ASP A 278 -23.56 -4.87 13.71
CA ASP A 278 -23.91 -4.46 12.34
C ASP A 278 -23.66 -2.97 12.18
N ALA A 279 -22.86 -2.59 11.17
CA ALA A 279 -22.60 -1.19 10.83
C ALA A 279 -23.86 -0.38 10.48
N ARG A 280 -24.97 -1.06 10.15
CA ARG A 280 -26.29 -0.47 9.93
C ARG A 280 -27.04 -0.14 11.20
N GLU A 281 -26.51 -0.52 12.35
CA GLU A 281 -27.11 -0.42 13.69
C GLU A 281 -26.12 0.12 14.75
N LEU A 282 -25.17 0.99 14.35
CA LEU A 282 -24.09 1.49 15.23
C LEU A 282 -24.62 2.17 16.48
N ASN A 283 -25.83 2.73 16.45
CA ASN A 283 -26.46 3.32 17.63
C ASN A 283 -26.70 2.28 18.73
N THR A 284 -26.94 1.02 18.36
CA THR A 284 -27.12 -0.09 19.29
C THR A 284 -25.76 -0.67 19.69
N VAL A 285 -24.82 -0.77 18.74
CA VAL A 285 -23.48 -1.35 18.98
C VAL A 285 -22.64 -0.45 19.89
N PHE A 286 -22.73 0.87 19.68
CA PHE A 286 -21.97 1.87 20.45
C PHE A 286 -22.92 2.98 20.98
N PRO A 287 -23.80 2.67 21.95
CA PRO A 287 -24.87 3.60 22.34
C PRO A 287 -24.37 4.91 22.94
N GLN A 288 -23.25 4.88 23.63
CA GLN A 288 -22.67 6.06 24.29
C GLN A 288 -21.40 6.59 23.62
N GLN A 289 -20.71 5.79 22.81
CA GLN A 289 -19.43 6.15 22.21
C GLN A 289 -19.63 7.04 21.00
N ARG A 290 -18.77 8.06 20.87
CA ARG A 290 -18.63 8.90 19.68
C ARG A 290 -17.21 8.83 19.15
N PHE A 291 -17.07 9.00 17.83
CA PHE A 291 -15.80 8.81 17.13
C PHE A 291 -15.37 10.08 16.41
N ASN A 292 -14.05 10.37 16.47
CA ASN A 292 -13.44 11.44 15.70
C ASN A 292 -13.23 11.01 14.25
N HIS A 293 -12.97 9.71 14.04
CA HIS A 293 -12.72 9.17 12.72
C HIS A 293 -13.41 7.82 12.55
N ILE A 294 -14.00 7.62 11.37
CA ILE A 294 -14.36 6.28 10.87
C ILE A 294 -13.47 6.01 9.67
N VAL A 295 -12.68 4.93 9.74
CA VAL A 295 -11.78 4.50 8.66
C VAL A 295 -12.08 3.05 8.35
N THR A 296 -12.56 2.77 7.12
CA THR A 296 -13.17 1.48 6.87
C THR A 296 -13.13 1.02 5.42
N ASN A 297 -13.25 -0.29 5.24
CA ASN A 297 -13.35 -0.96 3.96
C ASN A 297 -14.65 -1.78 3.86
N PRO A 298 -15.79 -1.16 3.51
CA PRO A 298 -17.07 -1.83 3.42
C PRO A 298 -17.11 -2.93 2.34
N PRO A 299 -18.07 -3.88 2.39
CA PRO A 299 -18.21 -4.91 1.36
C PRO A 299 -18.51 -4.32 -0.02
N TYR A 300 -17.92 -4.93 -1.07
CA TYR A 300 -18.08 -4.46 -2.47
C TYR A 300 -19.22 -5.15 -3.24
N GLY A 301 -19.80 -6.22 -2.68
CA GLY A 301 -20.80 -7.03 -3.36
C GLY A 301 -20.23 -8.01 -4.41
N LEU A 302 -18.93 -8.28 -4.37
CA LEU A 302 -18.29 -9.26 -5.25
C LEU A 302 -18.41 -10.69 -4.70
N ARG A 303 -18.28 -10.84 -3.38
CA ARG A 303 -18.38 -12.12 -2.66
C ARG A 303 -19.25 -12.01 -1.41
N PHE A 304 -19.12 -10.91 -0.67
CA PHE A 304 -19.95 -10.57 0.47
C PHE A 304 -20.92 -9.46 0.06
N GLY A 305 -22.19 -9.58 0.49
CA GLY A 305 -23.21 -8.57 0.20
C GLY A 305 -23.69 -8.55 -1.25
N GLN A 306 -23.62 -9.66 -2.00
CA GLN A 306 -24.10 -9.73 -3.40
C GLN A 306 -25.58 -9.33 -3.54
N HIS A 307 -26.40 -9.60 -2.52
CA HIS A 307 -27.84 -9.28 -2.50
C HIS A 307 -28.15 -7.88 -1.95
N LEU A 308 -27.10 -7.08 -1.58
CA LEU A 308 -27.31 -5.74 -1.03
C LEU A 308 -27.76 -4.78 -2.14
N ASN A 309 -28.82 -4.04 -1.86
CA ASN A 309 -29.07 -2.77 -2.55
C ASN A 309 -28.05 -1.76 -2.04
N PHE A 310 -26.96 -1.53 -2.78
CA PHE A 310 -25.84 -0.70 -2.34
C PHE A 310 -26.21 0.76 -2.07
N GLU A 311 -27.20 1.31 -2.76
CA GLU A 311 -27.63 2.68 -2.50
C GLU A 311 -28.30 2.78 -1.12
N ARG A 312 -29.26 1.91 -0.82
CA ARG A 312 -29.89 1.82 0.50
C ARG A 312 -28.89 1.46 1.60
N PHE A 313 -27.95 0.58 1.30
CA PHE A 313 -26.86 0.22 2.22
C PHE A 313 -26.01 1.43 2.58
N TYR A 314 -25.52 2.21 1.59
CA TYR A 314 -24.75 3.41 1.84
C TYR A 314 -25.55 4.48 2.58
N ILE A 315 -26.82 4.71 2.21
CA ILE A 315 -27.70 5.64 2.95
C ILE A 315 -27.74 5.25 4.43
N ARG A 316 -27.99 3.98 4.72
CA ARG A 316 -28.14 3.52 6.11
C ARG A 316 -26.85 3.64 6.90
N ILE A 317 -25.72 3.20 6.38
CA ILE A 317 -24.45 3.30 7.11
C ILE A 317 -24.00 4.76 7.28
N LEU A 318 -24.17 5.62 6.28
CA LEU A 318 -23.85 7.04 6.39
C LEU A 318 -24.67 7.73 7.49
N GLN A 319 -25.97 7.41 7.62
CA GLN A 319 -26.81 7.89 8.73
C GLN A 319 -26.30 7.42 10.08
N GLN A 320 -25.98 6.12 10.22
CA GLN A 320 -25.46 5.55 11.47
C GLN A 320 -24.10 6.16 11.83
N PHE A 321 -23.22 6.36 10.86
CA PHE A 321 -21.94 7.03 11.06
C PHE A 321 -22.16 8.45 11.58
N TRP A 322 -23.05 9.21 10.94
CA TRP A 322 -23.32 10.60 11.32
C TRP A 322 -23.76 10.72 12.79
N TYR A 323 -24.61 9.81 13.26
CA TYR A 323 -25.07 9.79 14.65
C TYR A 323 -23.96 9.45 15.65
N ARG A 324 -22.94 8.69 15.23
CA ARG A 324 -21.83 8.25 16.11
C ARG A 324 -20.57 9.10 15.97
N LEU A 325 -20.56 10.09 15.10
CA LEU A 325 -19.42 10.98 14.90
C LEU A 325 -19.49 12.23 15.78
N THR A 326 -18.32 12.73 16.19
CA THR A 326 -18.15 14.07 16.77
C THR A 326 -18.40 15.17 15.71
N PRO A 327 -18.61 16.45 16.08
CA PRO A 327 -18.93 17.52 15.13
C PRO A 327 -17.97 17.64 13.94
N ASP A 328 -16.66 17.64 14.17
CA ASP A 328 -15.63 17.84 13.12
C ASP A 328 -15.03 16.54 12.59
N ALA A 329 -15.74 15.46 12.79
CA ALA A 329 -15.26 14.12 12.46
C ALA A 329 -15.11 13.88 10.95
N THR A 330 -14.20 12.97 10.63
CA THR A 330 -13.96 12.51 9.27
C THR A 330 -14.35 11.04 9.07
N VAL A 331 -14.76 10.72 7.85
CA VAL A 331 -14.98 9.33 7.41
C VAL A 331 -14.09 9.08 6.21
N VAL A 332 -13.28 8.02 6.27
CA VAL A 332 -12.52 7.52 5.13
C VAL A 332 -13.01 6.13 4.80
N LEU A 333 -13.42 5.93 3.56
CA LEU A 333 -13.89 4.62 3.13
C LEU A 333 -13.46 4.27 1.71
N ILE A 334 -13.36 2.97 1.44
CA ILE A 334 -13.15 2.44 0.10
C ILE A 334 -14.51 2.15 -0.53
N ALA A 335 -14.72 2.62 -1.76
CA ALA A 335 -15.95 2.41 -2.51
C ALA A 335 -15.65 1.90 -3.92
N LEU A 336 -16.01 0.65 -4.20
CA LEU A 336 -15.95 0.11 -5.56
C LEU A 336 -17.11 0.64 -6.42
N LYS A 337 -18.29 0.79 -5.81
CA LYS A 337 -19.51 1.30 -6.46
C LYS A 337 -19.67 2.79 -6.18
N TRP A 338 -18.78 3.60 -6.74
CA TRP A 338 -18.74 5.05 -6.50
C TRP A 338 -20.10 5.74 -6.78
N GLU A 339 -20.77 5.41 -7.88
CA GLU A 339 -22.06 6.03 -8.24
C GLU A 339 -23.11 5.82 -7.18
N LYS A 340 -23.14 4.64 -6.54
CA LYS A 340 -24.09 4.34 -5.45
C LYS A 340 -23.77 5.10 -4.17
N LEU A 341 -22.48 5.20 -3.83
CA LEU A 341 -22.04 6.02 -2.71
C LEU A 341 -22.34 7.50 -2.98
N SER A 342 -22.04 8.01 -4.17
CA SER A 342 -22.28 9.39 -4.56
C SER A 342 -23.78 9.76 -4.50
N ALA A 343 -24.66 8.86 -4.97
CA ALA A 343 -26.11 9.03 -4.85
C ALA A 343 -26.54 9.11 -3.37
N ALA A 344 -26.06 8.19 -2.54
CA ALA A 344 -26.36 8.17 -1.10
C ALA A 344 -25.87 9.43 -0.37
N LEU A 345 -24.68 9.94 -0.72
CA LEU A 345 -24.17 11.19 -0.17
C LEU A 345 -25.06 12.39 -0.53
N ARG A 346 -25.52 12.51 -1.78
CA ARG A 346 -26.44 13.56 -2.20
C ARG A 346 -27.80 13.46 -1.50
N LEU A 347 -28.35 12.24 -1.43
CA LEU A 347 -29.68 12.01 -0.81
C LEU A 347 -29.67 12.29 0.70
N THR A 348 -28.58 11.98 1.38
CA THR A 348 -28.50 12.19 2.83
C THR A 348 -28.14 13.63 3.21
N GLY A 349 -27.30 14.30 2.41
CA GLY A 349 -26.82 15.67 2.70
C GLY A 349 -26.00 15.77 4.00
N LEU A 350 -25.48 14.64 4.51
CA LEU A 350 -24.83 14.58 5.83
C LEU A 350 -23.32 14.84 5.81
N TYR A 351 -22.73 14.83 4.62
CA TYR A 351 -21.27 14.87 4.46
C TYR A 351 -20.83 15.77 3.32
N LYS A 352 -19.70 16.45 3.54
CA LYS A 352 -18.92 17.12 2.49
C LYS A 352 -17.79 16.19 2.05
N ILE A 353 -17.65 15.96 0.74
CA ILE A 353 -16.50 15.25 0.17
C ILE A 353 -15.28 16.17 0.27
N LEU A 354 -14.23 15.72 0.94
CA LEU A 354 -12.97 16.43 1.06
C LEU A 354 -12.03 16.04 -0.08
N GLU A 355 -11.93 14.74 -0.32
CA GLU A 355 -11.01 14.19 -1.30
C GLU A 355 -11.51 12.85 -1.84
N LYS A 356 -11.17 12.55 -3.09
CA LYS A 356 -11.48 11.28 -3.74
C LYS A 356 -10.33 10.88 -4.64
N GLN A 357 -9.82 9.66 -4.46
CA GLN A 357 -8.71 9.11 -5.24
C GLN A 357 -9.05 7.70 -5.73
N ARG A 358 -8.83 7.43 -7.02
CA ARG A 358 -8.93 6.07 -7.57
C ARG A 358 -7.64 5.31 -7.27
N VAL A 359 -7.75 4.07 -6.81
CA VAL A 359 -6.61 3.21 -6.47
C VAL A 359 -6.75 1.88 -7.17
N ASP A 360 -5.67 1.38 -7.76
CA ASP A 360 -5.63 0.03 -8.34
C ASP A 360 -5.14 -0.97 -7.28
N MET A 361 -6.03 -1.85 -6.82
CA MET A 361 -5.72 -2.88 -5.84
C MET A 361 -5.47 -4.25 -6.49
N GLY A 362 -5.18 -4.26 -7.79
CA GLY A 362 -4.97 -5.43 -8.63
C GLY A 362 -6.26 -5.87 -9.32
N ASN A 363 -7.09 -6.68 -8.65
CA ASN A 363 -8.33 -7.19 -9.25
C ASN A 363 -9.49 -6.18 -9.28
N VAL A 364 -9.38 -5.09 -8.54
CA VAL A 364 -10.42 -4.05 -8.42
C VAL A 364 -9.79 -2.66 -8.38
N LYS A 365 -10.52 -1.68 -8.90
CA LYS A 365 -10.09 -0.27 -8.95
C LYS A 365 -11.10 0.64 -8.23
N PRO A 366 -11.21 0.54 -6.89
CA PRO A 366 -12.13 1.35 -6.13
C PRO A 366 -11.65 2.81 -6.00
N HIS A 367 -12.50 3.63 -5.37
CA HIS A 367 -12.12 4.95 -4.87
C HIS A 367 -11.92 4.90 -3.36
N ILE A 368 -10.86 5.55 -2.89
CA ILE A 368 -10.74 6.01 -1.50
C ILE A 368 -11.41 7.37 -1.44
N VAL A 369 -12.29 7.56 -0.48
CA VAL A 369 -13.06 8.79 -0.33
C VAL A 369 -12.93 9.28 1.11
N SER A 370 -12.53 10.55 1.27
CA SER A 370 -12.53 11.24 2.56
C SER A 370 -13.70 12.21 2.62
N LEU A 371 -14.45 12.12 3.71
CA LEU A 371 -15.67 12.87 3.97
C LEU A 371 -15.54 13.62 5.29
N ARG A 372 -16.13 14.81 5.40
CA ARG A 372 -16.33 15.53 6.66
C ARG A 372 -17.81 15.54 7.01
N ARG A 373 -18.13 15.27 8.27
CA ARG A 373 -19.47 15.41 8.82
C ARG A 373 -19.95 16.85 8.67
N ILE A 374 -21.16 17.06 8.15
CA ILE A 374 -21.84 18.37 8.15
C ILE A 374 -22.60 18.49 9.45
N GLN A 375 -22.41 19.59 10.17
CA GLN A 375 -23.27 19.95 11.29
C GLN A 375 -24.64 20.39 10.73
N LYS A 376 -25.72 19.79 11.19
CA LYS A 376 -27.05 20.35 10.95
C LYS A 376 -27.20 21.47 11.96
N GLU A 377 -27.49 22.68 11.47
CA GLU A 377 -28.01 23.74 12.35
C GLU A 377 -29.26 23.18 13.03
N THR A 378 -29.23 23.11 14.35
CA THR A 378 -30.44 22.86 15.14
C THR A 378 -31.32 24.08 15.00
N GLU A 379 -32.38 23.96 14.20
CA GLU A 379 -33.50 24.88 14.28
C GLU A 379 -34.13 24.87 15.65
#